data_6dbb10a3992c693c66657da0412031ef
#
_entry.id   6dbb10a3992c693c66657da0412031ef
#
_cell.length_a   1.000
_cell.length_b   1.000
_cell.length_c   1.000
_cell.angle_alpha   90.00
_cell.angle_beta   90.00
_cell.angle_gamma   90.00
#
_symmetry.space_group_name_H-M   'P 1'
#
loop_
_entity.id
_entity.type
_entity.pdbx_description
1 polymer ?
#
loop_
_entity_poly.entity_id
_entity_poly.type
_entity_poly.pdbx_seq_one_letter_code
_entity_poly.pdbx_strand_id
1 'polypeptide(L)'
;MKRILLLSLFLTFIPFTSHATTGLVVGCFGIKVDKTVSKGLSLPCLDGKAKVIYQGIRGPVVINVFGSWCAPCNQEIPHFLDLQALHKVSIVGIDVEETNMQAGRNFVIKKGITWPILYDTNNATRGIFGPGVPVTWFINAQGKVVYKQIGVIASTLKLKSEVNKYLKVKL
;
A
#
# COMPACT_ATOMS: atom_id res chain seq x y z
N MET A 1 -52.00 -46.83 -29.03
CA MET A 1 -50.53 -46.82 -29.03
C MET A 1 -50.07 -45.40 -28.73
N LYS A 2 -49.75 -45.09 -27.44
CA LYS A 2 -49.30 -43.74 -27.02
C LYS A 2 -47.78 -43.68 -27.10
N ARG A 3 -47.25 -42.79 -27.97
CA ARG A 3 -45.80 -42.51 -28.04
C ARG A 3 -45.47 -41.48 -26.95
N ILE A 4 -44.67 -41.90 -25.99
CA ILE A 4 -44.10 -41.07 -24.94
C ILE A 4 -42.83 -40.43 -25.52
N LEU A 5 -42.82 -39.10 -25.69
CA LEU A 5 -41.68 -38.30 -26.10
C LEU A 5 -40.86 -37.97 -24.85
N LEU A 6 -39.68 -38.59 -24.69
CA LEU A 6 -38.71 -38.28 -23.63
C LEU A 6 -37.95 -37.03 -24.03
N LEU A 7 -38.23 -35.92 -23.38
CA LEU A 7 -37.51 -34.66 -23.52
C LEU A 7 -36.26 -34.73 -22.64
N SER A 8 -35.11 -34.99 -23.23
CA SER A 8 -33.82 -34.98 -22.51
C SER A 8 -33.37 -33.53 -22.27
N LEU A 9 -33.42 -33.09 -21.02
CA LEU A 9 -32.95 -31.80 -20.55
C LEU A 9 -31.39 -31.83 -20.47
N PHE A 10 -30.70 -31.26 -21.48
CA PHE A 10 -29.26 -31.05 -21.44
C PHE A 10 -28.94 -29.89 -20.50
N LEU A 11 -28.47 -30.22 -19.29
CA LEU A 11 -27.92 -29.22 -18.36
C LEU A 11 -26.52 -28.84 -18.87
N THR A 12 -26.39 -27.69 -19.54
CA THR A 12 -25.10 -27.14 -19.93
C THR A 12 -24.38 -26.60 -18.69
N PHE A 13 -23.38 -27.32 -18.23
CA PHE A 13 -22.44 -26.85 -17.22
C PHE A 13 -21.58 -25.73 -17.84
N ILE A 14 -21.85 -24.45 -17.49
CA ILE A 14 -20.99 -23.35 -17.85
C ILE A 14 -19.83 -23.36 -16.83
N PRO A 15 -18.58 -23.61 -17.23
CA PRO A 15 -17.47 -23.51 -16.31
C PRO A 15 -17.32 -22.04 -15.89
N PHE A 16 -17.47 -21.76 -14.59
CA PHE A 16 -17.14 -20.48 -14.00
C PHE A 16 -15.62 -20.33 -14.06
N THR A 17 -15.10 -19.67 -15.10
CA THR A 17 -13.69 -19.29 -15.14
C THR A 17 -13.48 -18.20 -14.11
N SER A 18 -12.96 -18.57 -12.95
CA SER A 18 -12.42 -17.61 -11.98
C SER A 18 -11.26 -16.87 -12.64
N HIS A 19 -11.52 -15.66 -13.12
CA HIS A 19 -10.44 -14.76 -13.53
C HIS A 19 -9.70 -14.38 -12.25
N ALA A 20 -8.55 -14.98 -12.02
CA ALA A 20 -7.58 -14.47 -11.07
C ALA A 20 -7.29 -13.03 -11.52
N THR A 21 -7.78 -12.05 -10.77
CA THR A 21 -7.38 -10.65 -10.92
C THR A 21 -5.87 -10.62 -10.71
N THR A 22 -5.10 -10.51 -11.79
CA THR A 22 -3.67 -10.22 -11.70
C THR A 22 -3.57 -8.89 -10.98
N GLY A 23 -3.22 -8.92 -9.69
CA GLY A 23 -3.08 -7.74 -8.87
C GLY A 23 -2.10 -6.78 -9.54
N LEU A 24 -2.56 -5.58 -9.86
CA LEU A 24 -1.72 -4.54 -10.45
C LEU A 24 -1.05 -3.75 -9.32
N VAL A 25 0.25 -3.50 -9.47
CA VAL A 25 0.94 -2.53 -8.60
C VAL A 25 0.40 -1.14 -8.91
N VAL A 26 -0.10 -0.46 -7.87
CA VAL A 26 -0.70 0.87 -8.02
C VAL A 26 0.39 1.91 -8.31
N GLY A 27 0.16 2.74 -9.33
CA GLY A 27 1.07 3.83 -9.70
C GLY A 27 1.01 5.01 -8.73
N CYS A 28 2.05 5.85 -8.75
CA CYS A 28 2.21 6.97 -7.83
C CYS A 28 1.46 8.25 -8.21
N PHE A 29 0.68 8.26 -9.28
CA PHE A 29 -0.04 9.48 -9.74
C PHE A 29 -1.02 10.04 -8.70
N GLY A 30 -1.49 9.19 -7.76
CA GLY A 30 -2.36 9.61 -6.66
C GLY A 30 -1.65 10.23 -5.46
N ILE A 31 -0.30 10.24 -5.45
CA ILE A 31 0.46 10.85 -4.35
C ILE A 31 0.40 12.37 -4.50
N LYS A 32 -0.14 13.04 -3.47
CA LYS A 32 -0.13 14.51 -3.42
C LYS A 32 1.28 15.00 -3.12
N VAL A 33 1.84 15.79 -4.03
CA VAL A 33 3.19 16.35 -3.90
C VAL A 33 3.19 17.86 -4.08
N ASP A 34 4.08 18.52 -3.38
CA ASP A 34 4.43 19.92 -3.61
C ASP A 34 5.46 20.00 -4.72
N LYS A 35 5.05 20.54 -5.86
CA LYS A 35 5.89 20.67 -7.06
C LYS A 35 7.01 21.69 -6.93
N THR A 36 6.97 22.55 -5.90
CA THR A 36 8.05 23.51 -5.62
C THR A 36 9.26 22.86 -4.97
N VAL A 37 9.07 21.67 -4.38
CA VAL A 37 10.17 20.87 -3.80
C VAL A 37 10.92 20.18 -4.94
N SER A 38 12.01 20.77 -5.38
CA SER A 38 12.85 20.28 -6.49
C SER A 38 14.10 19.53 -6.03
N LYS A 39 14.43 19.60 -4.73
CA LYS A 39 15.63 18.96 -4.15
C LYS A 39 15.19 17.93 -3.11
N GLY A 40 15.89 16.79 -3.08
CA GLY A 40 15.62 15.72 -2.14
C GLY A 40 15.86 14.34 -2.74
N LEU A 41 15.55 13.32 -1.97
CA LEU A 41 15.68 11.93 -2.40
C LEU A 41 14.53 11.55 -3.31
N SER A 42 14.85 11.26 -4.56
CA SER A 42 13.89 10.82 -5.58
C SER A 42 13.80 9.29 -5.59
N LEU A 43 12.65 8.77 -5.21
CA LEU A 43 12.39 7.33 -5.19
C LEU A 43 11.51 6.94 -6.38
N PRO A 44 11.85 5.87 -7.13
CA PRO A 44 10.98 5.34 -8.17
C PRO A 44 9.72 4.74 -7.56
N CYS A 45 8.63 4.84 -8.31
CA CYS A 45 7.42 4.08 -7.99
C CYS A 45 7.64 2.60 -8.26
N LEU A 46 7.05 1.75 -7.45
CA LEU A 46 7.20 0.30 -7.58
C LEU A 46 6.63 -0.24 -8.90
N ASP A 47 5.67 0.47 -9.54
CA ASP A 47 5.20 0.16 -10.90
C ASP A 47 6.23 0.49 -12.00
N GLY A 48 7.29 1.24 -11.68
CA GLY A 48 8.37 1.63 -12.58
C GLY A 48 8.06 2.81 -13.51
N LYS A 49 6.88 3.45 -13.39
CA LYS A 49 6.43 4.48 -14.37
C LYS A 49 6.72 5.93 -13.96
N ALA A 50 7.06 6.18 -12.71
CA ALA A 50 7.30 7.52 -12.20
C ALA A 50 8.35 7.53 -11.09
N LYS A 51 8.77 8.74 -10.68
CA LYS A 51 9.59 8.97 -9.49
C LYS A 51 8.97 10.08 -8.66
N VAL A 52 9.14 10.01 -7.35
CA VAL A 52 8.63 10.99 -6.39
C VAL A 52 9.76 11.44 -5.47
N ILE A 53 9.93 12.76 -5.32
CA ILE A 53 10.77 13.33 -4.26
C ILE A 53 9.98 13.18 -2.96
N TYR A 54 10.42 12.28 -2.06
CA TYR A 54 9.62 11.93 -0.90
C TYR A 54 9.42 13.12 0.06
N GLN A 55 10.35 14.06 0.14
CA GLN A 55 10.21 15.30 0.92
C GLN A 55 9.12 16.24 0.37
N GLY A 56 8.73 16.04 -0.88
CA GLY A 56 7.62 16.75 -1.50
C GLY A 56 6.25 16.23 -1.12
N ILE A 57 6.14 15.05 -0.50
CA ILE A 57 4.84 14.44 -0.18
C ILE A 57 4.06 15.34 0.79
N ARG A 58 2.77 15.55 0.48
CA ARG A 58 1.82 16.35 1.28
C ARG A 58 0.67 15.48 1.72
N GLY A 59 0.28 15.66 2.99
CA GLY A 59 -0.81 14.93 3.59
C GLY A 59 -2.19 15.61 3.47
N PRO A 60 -3.17 15.13 4.25
CA PRO A 60 -3.00 14.09 5.27
C PRO A 60 -2.66 12.72 4.66
N VAL A 61 -1.53 12.14 5.03
CA VAL A 61 -1.06 10.86 4.50
C VAL A 61 -0.35 10.05 5.57
N VAL A 62 -0.53 8.73 5.53
CA VAL A 62 0.20 7.77 6.34
C VAL A 62 1.30 7.14 5.46
N ILE A 63 2.55 7.25 5.88
CA ILE A 63 3.68 6.57 5.24
C ILE A 63 3.94 5.26 6.00
N ASN A 64 3.81 4.14 5.32
CA ASN A 64 4.14 2.82 5.84
C ASN A 64 5.47 2.35 5.25
N VAL A 65 6.49 2.23 6.08
CA VAL A 65 7.84 1.77 5.68
C VAL A 65 7.98 0.29 6.05
N PHE A 66 8.24 -0.52 5.06
CA PHE A 66 8.24 -1.98 5.18
C PHE A 66 9.25 -2.64 4.22
N GLY A 67 9.49 -3.93 4.39
CA GLY A 67 10.15 -4.78 3.41
C GLY A 67 9.41 -6.11 3.28
N SER A 68 9.47 -6.75 2.12
CA SER A 68 8.80 -8.04 1.89
C SER A 68 9.32 -9.15 2.82
N TRP A 69 10.57 -9.06 3.20
CA TRP A 69 11.29 -9.96 4.10
C TRP A 69 10.93 -9.74 5.59
N CYS A 70 10.30 -8.63 5.93
CA CYS A 70 10.02 -8.21 7.30
C CYS A 70 8.78 -8.93 7.86
N ALA A 71 8.96 -9.94 8.70
CA ALA A 71 7.86 -10.68 9.31
C ALA A 71 6.93 -9.78 10.19
N PRO A 72 7.44 -8.86 11.03
CA PRO A 72 6.59 -7.93 11.77
C PRO A 72 5.78 -6.98 10.87
N CYS A 73 6.34 -6.55 9.73
CA CYS A 73 5.61 -5.73 8.76
C CYS A 73 4.39 -6.47 8.18
N ASN A 74 4.54 -7.78 7.99
CA ASN A 74 3.45 -8.62 7.51
C ASN A 74 2.25 -8.67 8.47
N GLN A 75 2.48 -8.50 9.77
CA GLN A 75 1.43 -8.55 10.80
C GLN A 75 0.56 -7.31 10.77
N GLU A 76 1.08 -6.15 10.36
CA GLU A 76 0.32 -4.90 10.34
C GLU A 76 -0.41 -4.63 9.02
N ILE A 77 -0.06 -5.30 7.91
CA ILE A 77 -0.70 -5.08 6.61
C ILE A 77 -2.24 -5.17 6.65
N PRO A 78 -2.87 -6.14 7.34
CA PRO A 78 -4.34 -6.17 7.45
C PRO A 78 -4.94 -4.88 8.01
N HIS A 79 -4.28 -4.23 8.96
CA HIS A 79 -4.75 -2.98 9.57
C HIS A 79 -4.69 -1.80 8.59
N PHE A 80 -3.69 -1.79 7.70
CA PHE A 80 -3.60 -0.82 6.62
C PHE A 80 -4.63 -1.07 5.52
N LEU A 81 -4.93 -2.33 5.20
CA LEU A 81 -6.02 -2.67 4.27
C LEU A 81 -7.37 -2.17 4.81
N ASP A 82 -7.65 -2.39 6.10
CA ASP A 82 -8.85 -1.87 6.76
C ASP A 82 -8.91 -0.32 6.73
N LEU A 83 -7.76 0.34 6.93
CA LEU A 83 -7.70 1.80 6.85
C LEU A 83 -7.95 2.28 5.41
N GLN A 84 -7.32 1.63 4.42
CA GLN A 84 -7.47 1.97 3.01
C GLN A 84 -8.92 1.82 2.54
N ALA A 85 -9.63 0.79 3.01
CA ALA A 85 -11.04 0.55 2.66
C ALA A 85 -11.98 1.69 3.07
N LEU A 86 -11.60 2.55 4.00
CA LEU A 86 -12.38 3.71 4.40
C LEU A 86 -12.28 4.88 3.39
N HIS A 87 -11.26 4.91 2.54
CA HIS A 87 -11.01 5.98 1.56
C HIS A 87 -11.00 7.41 2.17
N LYS A 88 -10.61 7.55 3.44
CA LYS A 88 -10.60 8.82 4.18
C LYS A 88 -9.22 9.47 4.32
N VAL A 89 -8.17 8.67 4.22
CA VAL A 89 -6.79 9.12 4.32
C VAL A 89 -5.95 8.38 3.29
N SER A 90 -5.00 9.09 2.68
CA SER A 90 -4.06 8.47 1.75
C SER A 90 -3.03 7.64 2.50
N ILE A 91 -2.62 6.52 1.90
CA ILE A 91 -1.48 5.72 2.35
C ILE A 91 -0.45 5.73 1.23
N VAL A 92 0.82 5.84 1.59
CA VAL A 92 1.97 5.63 0.69
C VAL A 92 2.91 4.66 1.37
N GLY A 93 3.28 3.60 0.69
CA GLY A 93 4.30 2.68 1.18
C GLY A 93 5.70 3.11 0.73
N ILE A 94 6.70 2.73 1.53
CA ILE A 94 8.10 2.78 1.11
C ILE A 94 8.67 1.38 1.36
N ASP A 95 9.00 0.72 0.27
CA ASP A 95 9.53 -0.64 0.23
C ASP A 95 11.05 -0.58 0.28
N VAL A 96 11.64 -1.06 1.38
CA VAL A 96 13.06 -0.88 1.70
C VAL A 96 13.82 -2.20 1.76
N GLU A 97 15.12 -2.12 1.47
CA GLU A 97 16.07 -3.23 1.64
C GLU A 97 15.64 -4.52 0.90
N GLU A 98 14.97 -4.37 -0.23
CA GLU A 98 14.61 -5.50 -1.10
C GLU A 98 15.81 -6.01 -1.89
N THR A 99 15.78 -7.30 -2.20
CA THR A 99 16.78 -7.89 -3.11
C THR A 99 16.68 -7.32 -4.52
N ASN A 100 15.47 -7.00 -4.95
CA ASN A 100 15.16 -6.33 -6.22
C ASN A 100 13.72 -5.84 -6.23
N MET A 101 13.39 -4.97 -7.18
CA MET A 101 12.05 -4.37 -7.32
C MET A 101 10.95 -5.42 -7.56
N GLN A 102 11.27 -6.56 -8.18
CA GLN A 102 10.29 -7.60 -8.44
C GLN A 102 9.85 -8.33 -7.17
N ALA A 103 10.74 -8.46 -6.18
CA ALA A 103 10.38 -9.02 -4.87
C ALA A 103 9.31 -8.17 -4.18
N GLY A 104 9.50 -6.86 -4.15
CA GLY A 104 8.50 -5.92 -3.65
C GLY A 104 7.17 -5.98 -4.41
N ARG A 105 7.20 -6.04 -5.75
CA ARG A 105 5.99 -6.19 -6.57
C ARG A 105 5.21 -7.46 -6.23
N ASN A 106 5.90 -8.59 -6.15
CA ASN A 106 5.29 -9.87 -5.83
C ASN A 106 4.64 -9.83 -4.43
N PHE A 107 5.31 -9.20 -3.47
CA PHE A 107 4.77 -9.02 -2.13
C PHE A 107 3.50 -8.17 -2.13
N VAL A 108 3.52 -7.01 -2.75
CA VAL A 108 2.39 -6.07 -2.83
C VAL A 108 1.17 -6.74 -3.46
N ILE A 109 1.37 -7.45 -4.57
CA ILE A 109 0.31 -8.20 -5.25
C ILE A 109 -0.24 -9.31 -4.34
N LYS A 110 0.65 -10.12 -3.74
CA LYS A 110 0.27 -11.23 -2.84
C LYS A 110 -0.53 -10.75 -1.62
N LYS A 111 -0.20 -9.56 -1.10
CA LYS A 111 -0.86 -8.98 0.07
C LYS A 111 -2.12 -8.17 -0.25
N GLY A 112 -2.45 -7.98 -1.51
CA GLY A 112 -3.60 -7.18 -1.93
C GLY A 112 -3.44 -5.70 -1.60
N ILE A 113 -2.21 -5.18 -1.58
CA ILE A 113 -1.92 -3.78 -1.29
C ILE A 113 -2.38 -2.92 -2.47
N THR A 114 -3.24 -1.94 -2.22
CA THR A 114 -3.89 -1.10 -3.22
C THR A 114 -3.56 0.38 -3.08
N TRP A 115 -2.48 0.72 -2.39
CA TRP A 115 -1.94 2.08 -2.33
C TRP A 115 -0.59 2.20 -3.03
N PRO A 116 -0.18 3.42 -3.44
CA PRO A 116 1.10 3.67 -4.09
C PRO A 116 2.29 3.26 -3.22
N ILE A 117 3.28 2.64 -3.85
CA ILE A 117 4.54 2.23 -3.19
C ILE A 117 5.71 2.91 -3.88
N LEU A 118 6.59 3.53 -3.11
CA LEU A 118 7.91 3.99 -3.52
C LEU A 118 8.93 2.90 -3.20
N TYR A 119 9.85 2.67 -4.11
CA TYR A 119 10.90 1.66 -3.97
C TYR A 119 12.22 2.33 -3.57
N ASP A 120 12.83 1.82 -2.51
CA ASP A 120 14.11 2.31 -2.02
C ASP A 120 15.27 1.69 -2.81
N THR A 121 15.69 2.36 -3.86
CA THR A 121 16.81 1.91 -4.68
C THR A 121 18.13 2.05 -3.92
N ASN A 122 18.90 0.95 -3.85
CA ASN A 122 20.24 0.93 -3.23
C ASN A 122 20.27 1.38 -1.76
N ASN A 123 19.18 1.15 -1.01
CA ASN A 123 19.07 1.54 0.40
C ASN A 123 19.33 3.04 0.64
N ALA A 124 18.93 3.87 -0.30
CA ALA A 124 19.12 5.32 -0.23
C ALA A 124 18.36 5.99 0.93
N THR A 125 17.35 5.29 1.49
CA THR A 125 16.58 5.76 2.66
C THR A 125 17.17 5.29 4.00
N ARG A 126 18.29 4.57 3.98
CA ARG A 126 18.88 4.01 5.20
C ARG A 126 19.08 5.07 6.28
N GLY A 127 18.55 4.82 7.47
CA GLY A 127 18.60 5.73 8.61
C GLY A 127 17.62 6.90 8.59
N ILE A 128 16.93 7.15 7.47
CA ILE A 128 15.95 8.27 7.36
C ILE A 128 14.71 7.97 8.21
N PHE A 129 14.19 6.75 8.12
CA PHE A 129 12.93 6.39 8.77
C PHE A 129 13.10 5.85 10.20
N GLY A 130 14.31 5.52 10.62
CA GLY A 130 14.60 4.99 11.94
C GLY A 130 15.55 3.79 11.89
N PRO A 131 15.69 3.04 13.02
CA PRO A 131 16.67 1.98 13.14
C PRO A 131 16.29 0.67 12.43
N GLY A 132 15.07 0.57 11.89
CA GLY A 132 14.58 -0.64 11.22
C GLY A 132 13.10 -0.51 10.88
N VAL A 133 12.51 -1.58 10.37
CA VAL A 133 11.10 -1.67 9.96
C VAL A 133 10.33 -2.66 10.86
N PRO A 134 8.99 -2.50 10.99
CA PRO A 134 8.15 -1.48 10.37
C PRO A 134 8.26 -0.12 11.05
N VAL A 135 8.02 0.94 10.27
CA VAL A 135 7.88 2.31 10.76
C VAL A 135 6.71 2.97 10.06
N THR A 136 5.92 3.73 10.81
CA THR A 136 4.80 4.49 10.25
C THR A 136 4.95 5.97 10.57
N TRP A 137 4.94 6.82 9.54
CA TRP A 137 4.95 8.27 9.70
C TRP A 137 3.61 8.86 9.32
N PHE A 138 3.20 9.89 10.06
CA PHE A 138 1.98 10.64 9.82
C PHE A 138 2.37 12.03 9.35
N ILE A 139 1.99 12.37 8.12
CA ILE A 139 2.36 13.63 7.47
C ILE A 139 1.10 14.47 7.25
N ASN A 140 1.13 15.72 7.75
CA ASN A 140 0.02 16.65 7.61
C ASN A 140 -0.04 17.32 6.23
N ALA A 141 -1.05 18.18 6.01
CA ALA A 141 -1.25 18.88 4.74
C ALA A 141 -0.06 19.76 4.32
N GLN A 142 0.73 20.25 5.27
CA GLN A 142 1.92 21.07 5.04
C GLN A 142 3.18 20.24 4.75
N GLY A 143 3.09 18.91 4.77
CA GLY A 143 4.23 18.01 4.55
C GLY A 143 5.08 17.80 5.82
N LYS A 144 4.60 18.24 6.99
CA LYS A 144 5.31 18.04 8.25
C LYS A 144 4.98 16.65 8.82
N VAL A 145 6.01 15.92 9.23
CA VAL A 145 5.84 14.69 10.03
C VAL A 145 5.37 15.09 11.42
N VAL A 146 4.14 14.75 11.76
CA VAL A 146 3.48 15.11 13.03
C VAL A 146 3.51 13.99 14.06
N TYR A 147 3.74 12.75 13.61
CA TYR A 147 3.94 11.61 14.50
C TYR A 147 4.71 10.50 13.78
N LYS A 148 5.45 9.71 14.55
CA LYS A 148 6.20 8.52 14.10
C LYS A 148 5.90 7.37 15.04
N GLN A 149 5.42 6.26 14.51
CA GLN A 149 5.34 4.99 15.21
C GLN A 149 6.51 4.13 14.78
N ILE A 150 7.35 3.73 15.73
CA ILE A 150 8.42 2.74 15.52
C ILE A 150 7.90 1.38 15.98
N GLY A 151 8.09 0.36 15.15
CA GLY A 151 7.56 -0.98 15.40
C GLY A 151 6.11 -1.15 14.95
N VAL A 152 5.60 -2.36 15.16
CA VAL A 152 4.29 -2.82 14.66
C VAL A 152 3.13 -1.99 15.21
N ILE A 153 2.21 -1.62 14.34
CA ILE A 153 0.88 -1.15 14.72
C ILE A 153 0.00 -2.38 15.00
N ALA A 154 -0.31 -2.58 16.28
CA ALA A 154 -0.90 -3.84 16.77
C ALA A 154 -2.39 -4.05 16.41
N SER A 155 -3.10 -3.02 15.92
CA SER A 155 -4.51 -3.14 15.56
C SER A 155 -5.01 -2.00 14.67
N THR A 156 -6.09 -2.29 13.93
CA THR A 156 -6.83 -1.30 13.14
C THR A 156 -7.35 -0.14 14.01
N LEU A 157 -7.81 -0.42 15.23
CA LEU A 157 -8.27 0.62 16.16
C LEU A 157 -7.14 1.57 16.56
N LYS A 158 -5.94 1.03 16.84
CA LYS A 158 -4.75 1.84 17.13
C LYS A 158 -4.40 2.73 15.96
N LEU A 159 -4.32 2.19 14.75
CA LEU A 159 -4.02 2.96 13.53
C LEU A 159 -5.03 4.07 13.28
N LYS A 160 -6.34 3.77 13.38
CA LYS A 160 -7.42 4.77 13.25
C LYS A 160 -7.33 5.87 14.31
N SER A 161 -7.06 5.50 15.56
CA SER A 161 -6.87 6.46 16.64
C SER A 161 -5.73 7.43 16.37
N GLU A 162 -4.61 6.94 15.84
CA GLU A 162 -3.45 7.77 15.48
C GLU A 162 -3.75 8.69 14.30
N VAL A 163 -4.43 8.20 13.26
CA VAL A 163 -4.89 9.03 12.13
C VAL A 163 -5.79 10.17 12.63
N ASN A 164 -6.80 9.85 13.45
CA ASN A 164 -7.70 10.86 14.02
C ASN A 164 -6.93 11.89 14.85
N LYS A 165 -6.03 11.41 15.72
CA LYS A 165 -5.28 12.25 16.66
C LYS A 165 -4.30 13.19 15.96
N TYR A 166 -3.50 12.65 15.05
CA TYR A 166 -2.35 13.36 14.48
C TYR A 166 -2.63 14.01 13.12
N LEU A 167 -3.45 13.40 12.29
CA LEU A 167 -3.80 13.96 10.98
C LEU A 167 -5.12 14.75 11.00
N LYS A 168 -5.87 14.69 12.10
CA LYS A 168 -7.17 15.37 12.24
C LYS A 168 -8.19 14.91 11.18
N VAL A 169 -8.07 13.67 10.71
CA VAL A 169 -9.01 13.02 9.80
C VAL A 169 -10.00 12.22 10.64
N LYS A 170 -11.27 12.52 10.50
CA LYS A 170 -12.34 11.76 11.18
C LYS A 170 -12.65 10.48 10.40
N LEU A 171 -12.32 9.35 11.01
CA LEU A 171 -12.53 8.01 10.48
C LEU A 171 -13.79 7.35 11.05
#